data_0e17c69e41290c4e3a6327b34d2a263c
#
_entry.id   0e17c69e41290c4e3a6327b34d2a263c
#
_cell.length_a   1.000
_cell.length_b   1.000
_cell.length_c   1.000
_cell.angle_alpha   90.00
_cell.angle_beta   90.00
_cell.angle_gamma   90.00
#
_symmetry.space_group_name_H-M   'P 1'
#
loop_
_entity.id
_entity.type
_entity.pdbx_description
1 polymer ?
#
loop_
_entity_poly.entity_id
_entity_poly.type
_entity_poly.pdbx_seq_one_letter_code
_entity_poly.pdbx_strand_id
1 'polypeptide(L)'
;EHIREGVLKYGIRNSHLLTVAPTGSTGTMAGVSTGLEPYFSFTYYRSGRLGKFIEVKADIVQEYLERHPDADPMNLPDYFVAAMTLAPEEHVDVQTTIQRWVDSSISKTVNAPKGYTVDQVEKIYERLYLGGAKGGTVYVDGSRDSQVLTLKAEENVWDEEGKLEEEKEHVKINKDKTFLVDSIANLEATDVTIGNEIGDTCPICRQGTVEDLGGCNTCTNCGAQLKCGL
;
A
#
# COMPACT_ATOMS: atom_id res chain seq x y z
N GLU A 1 -8.73 21.35 -31.90
CA GLU A 1 -9.93 22.17 -32.19
C GLU A 1 -11.13 21.24 -32.40
N HIS A 2 -11.15 20.42 -33.39
CA HIS A 2 -12.25 19.53 -33.75
C HIS A 2 -12.77 18.58 -32.63
N ILE A 3 -11.87 18.07 -31.72
CA ILE A 3 -12.31 17.28 -30.54
C ILE A 3 -13.13 18.17 -29.60
N ARG A 4 -12.64 19.37 -29.29
CA ARG A 4 -13.33 20.33 -28.45
C ARG A 4 -14.71 20.70 -29.00
N GLU A 5 -14.78 21.00 -30.29
CA GLU A 5 -16.05 21.30 -30.97
C GLU A 5 -17.01 20.11 -30.93
N GLY A 6 -16.50 18.89 -31.13
CA GLY A 6 -17.28 17.67 -31.00
C GLY A 6 -17.85 17.48 -29.59
N VAL A 7 -17.03 17.69 -28.54
CA VAL A 7 -17.46 17.60 -27.16
C VAL A 7 -18.51 18.66 -26.83
N LEU A 8 -18.32 19.89 -27.27
CA LEU A 8 -19.28 20.97 -27.03
C LEU A 8 -20.62 20.73 -27.73
N LYS A 9 -20.60 20.09 -28.90
CA LYS A 9 -21.80 19.83 -29.69
C LYS A 9 -22.57 18.58 -29.26
N TYR A 10 -21.85 17.50 -28.94
CA TYR A 10 -22.45 16.18 -28.71
C TYR A 10 -22.31 15.71 -27.27
N GLY A 11 -21.53 16.40 -26.44
CA GLY A 11 -21.18 15.93 -25.11
C GLY A 11 -20.14 14.82 -25.12
N ILE A 12 -19.86 14.27 -23.95
CA ILE A 12 -19.04 13.07 -23.77
C ILE A 12 -19.80 12.04 -22.94
N ARG A 13 -19.53 10.77 -23.19
CA ARG A 13 -20.20 9.67 -22.51
C ARG A 13 -19.77 9.53 -21.05
N ASN A 14 -18.48 9.64 -20.79
CA ASN A 14 -17.88 9.38 -19.49
C ASN A 14 -17.59 10.70 -18.76
N SER A 15 -18.01 10.81 -17.51
CA SER A 15 -17.72 11.98 -16.67
C SER A 15 -16.27 12.01 -16.18
N HIS A 16 -15.61 10.85 -16.10
CA HIS A 16 -14.24 10.70 -15.66
C HIS A 16 -13.44 9.97 -16.73
N LEU A 17 -12.37 10.57 -17.21
CA LEU A 17 -11.55 10.07 -18.31
C LEU A 17 -10.15 9.65 -17.83
N LEU A 18 -9.61 10.35 -16.82
CA LEU A 18 -8.25 10.15 -16.32
C LEU A 18 -8.26 9.76 -14.86
N THR A 19 -7.40 8.82 -14.50
CA THR A 19 -7.10 8.40 -13.15
C THR A 19 -5.61 8.17 -12.97
N VAL A 20 -5.12 8.31 -11.75
CA VAL A 20 -3.78 7.89 -11.36
C VAL A 20 -3.91 6.82 -10.29
N ALA A 21 -3.78 5.58 -10.73
CA ALA A 21 -3.83 4.41 -9.86
C ALA A 21 -2.47 4.14 -9.21
N PRO A 22 -2.41 3.33 -8.13
CA PRO A 22 -1.14 2.98 -7.46
C PRO A 22 -0.14 2.26 -8.37
N THR A 23 -0.60 1.38 -9.25
CA THR A 23 0.19 0.58 -10.21
C THR A 23 1.40 -0.16 -9.61
N GLY A 24 1.33 -0.52 -8.32
CA GLY A 24 2.44 -1.06 -7.55
C GLY A 24 3.10 -2.28 -8.20
N SER A 25 2.32 -3.32 -8.49
CA SER A 25 2.82 -4.54 -9.13
C SER A 25 3.29 -4.29 -10.57
N THR A 26 2.53 -3.52 -11.34
CA THR A 26 2.85 -3.23 -12.75
C THR A 26 4.14 -2.43 -12.88
N GLY A 27 4.31 -1.38 -12.05
CA GLY A 27 5.53 -0.57 -12.06
C GLY A 27 6.76 -1.38 -11.60
N THR A 28 6.60 -2.21 -10.56
CA THR A 28 7.68 -3.11 -10.12
C THR A 28 8.08 -4.10 -11.22
N MET A 29 7.11 -4.67 -11.94
CA MET A 29 7.41 -5.57 -13.07
C MET A 29 8.11 -4.86 -14.24
N ALA A 30 7.81 -3.57 -14.42
CA ALA A 30 8.43 -2.74 -15.46
C ALA A 30 9.77 -2.10 -15.02
N GLY A 31 10.21 -2.33 -13.78
CA GLY A 31 11.46 -1.76 -13.25
C GLY A 31 11.42 -0.23 -13.05
N VAL A 32 10.22 0.34 -12.84
CA VAL A 32 10.04 1.79 -12.67
C VAL A 32 9.31 2.13 -11.37
N SER A 33 9.35 3.40 -10.97
CA SER A 33 8.52 3.92 -9.89
C SER A 33 7.02 3.83 -10.26
N THR A 34 6.13 3.83 -9.30
CA THR A 34 4.72 3.50 -9.47
C THR A 34 3.82 4.73 -9.28
N GLY A 35 2.83 4.90 -10.14
CA GLY A 35 1.89 6.02 -10.07
C GLY A 35 2.61 7.38 -10.09
N LEU A 36 2.30 8.25 -9.14
CA LEU A 36 3.01 9.51 -8.88
C LEU A 36 4.04 9.40 -7.75
N GLU A 37 4.35 8.18 -7.32
CA GLU A 37 5.30 8.00 -6.24
C GLU A 37 6.73 8.03 -6.77
N PRO A 38 7.66 8.73 -6.11
CA PRO A 38 9.08 8.46 -6.30
C PRO A 38 9.41 7.07 -5.75
N TYR A 39 10.57 6.54 -6.05
CA TYR A 39 11.04 5.34 -5.34
C TYR A 39 10.99 5.57 -3.84
N PHE A 40 10.56 4.58 -3.06
CA PHE A 40 10.59 4.64 -1.60
C PHE A 40 12.01 4.94 -1.10
N SER A 41 12.96 4.20 -1.62
CA SER A 41 14.40 4.40 -1.53
C SER A 41 15.04 3.72 -2.73
N PHE A 42 16.24 4.12 -3.10
CA PHE A 42 17.00 3.49 -4.18
C PHE A 42 17.64 2.16 -3.76
N THR A 43 17.84 1.98 -2.45
CA THR A 43 18.18 0.70 -1.83
C THR A 43 17.32 0.53 -0.59
N TYR A 44 16.61 -0.57 -0.48
CA TYR A 44 15.75 -0.88 0.66
C TYR A 44 15.69 -2.38 0.89
N TYR A 45 15.25 -2.76 2.07
CA TYR A 45 15.05 -4.16 2.43
C TYR A 45 13.56 -4.47 2.44
N ARG A 46 13.21 -5.57 1.80
CA ARG A 46 11.84 -6.06 1.71
C ARG A 46 11.70 -7.36 2.47
N SER A 47 10.69 -7.44 3.31
CA SER A 47 10.27 -8.67 3.97
C SER A 47 8.92 -9.15 3.40
N GLY A 48 8.79 -10.45 3.18
CA GLY A 48 7.58 -11.03 2.62
C GLY A 48 7.68 -12.56 2.53
N ARG A 49 6.76 -13.16 1.79
CA ARG A 49 6.69 -14.63 1.61
C ARG A 49 7.95 -15.27 1.05
N LEU A 50 8.76 -14.53 0.30
CA LEU A 50 9.98 -15.02 -0.34
C LEU A 50 11.23 -14.91 0.52
N GLY A 51 11.15 -14.30 1.69
CA GLY A 51 12.26 -14.12 2.62
C GLY A 51 12.17 -12.83 3.41
N LYS A 52 13.08 -12.69 4.38
CA LYS A 52 13.23 -11.49 5.22
C LYS A 52 14.45 -10.69 4.77
N PHE A 53 14.33 -9.36 4.80
CA PHE A 53 15.42 -8.43 4.51
C PHE A 53 16.15 -8.69 3.17
N ILE A 54 15.38 -9.01 2.13
CA ILE A 54 15.93 -9.09 0.79
C ILE A 54 16.29 -7.66 0.34
N GLU A 55 17.58 -7.43 0.09
CA GLU A 55 18.03 -6.14 -0.46
C GLU A 55 17.50 -5.98 -1.87
N VAL A 56 16.85 -4.85 -2.11
CA VAL A 56 16.33 -4.45 -3.42
C VAL A 56 16.99 -3.13 -3.81
N LYS A 57 17.64 -3.13 -4.97
CA LYS A 57 18.19 -1.93 -5.62
C LYS A 57 17.32 -1.55 -6.80
N ALA A 58 17.07 -0.27 -6.96
CA ALA A 58 16.36 0.23 -8.13
C ALA A 58 17.22 0.07 -9.38
N ASP A 59 16.64 -0.51 -10.44
CA ASP A 59 17.35 -0.78 -11.70
C ASP A 59 18.00 0.49 -12.28
N ILE A 60 17.31 1.63 -12.16
CA ILE A 60 17.83 2.93 -12.63
C ILE A 60 19.14 3.33 -11.96
N VAL A 61 19.37 2.93 -10.70
CA VAL A 61 20.64 3.20 -10.00
C VAL A 61 21.75 2.31 -10.55
N GLN A 62 21.45 1.03 -10.79
CA GLN A 62 22.42 0.12 -11.42
C GLN A 62 22.82 0.64 -12.80
N GLU A 63 21.85 0.99 -13.64
CA GLU A 63 22.09 1.55 -14.97
C GLU A 63 22.91 2.85 -14.93
N TYR A 64 22.64 3.71 -13.93
CA TYR A 64 23.44 4.92 -13.74
C TYR A 64 24.88 4.61 -13.38
N LEU A 65 25.12 3.70 -12.43
CA LEU A 65 26.46 3.33 -11.98
C LEU A 65 27.27 2.61 -13.08
N GLU A 66 26.61 1.81 -13.91
CA GLU A 66 27.25 1.18 -15.07
C GLU A 66 27.75 2.23 -16.09
N ARG A 67 27.02 3.32 -16.26
CA ARG A 67 27.39 4.44 -17.13
C ARG A 67 28.38 5.41 -16.50
N HIS A 68 28.47 5.42 -15.18
CA HIS A 68 29.33 6.32 -14.40
C HIS A 68 30.12 5.49 -13.36
N PRO A 69 31.15 4.76 -13.78
CA PRO A 69 31.90 3.84 -12.89
C PRO A 69 32.59 4.52 -11.72
N ASP A 70 32.85 5.83 -11.84
CA ASP A 70 33.51 6.65 -10.80
C ASP A 70 32.49 7.28 -9.82
N ALA A 71 31.19 7.07 -10.02
CA ALA A 71 30.16 7.62 -9.15
C ALA A 71 30.10 6.87 -7.81
N ASP A 72 29.93 7.59 -6.72
CA ASP A 72 29.70 7.02 -5.40
C ASP A 72 28.24 6.54 -5.27
N PRO A 73 28.00 5.23 -5.05
CA PRO A 73 26.66 4.71 -4.85
C PRO A 73 25.92 5.28 -3.63
N MET A 74 26.66 5.80 -2.66
CA MET A 74 26.11 6.40 -1.43
C MET A 74 25.82 7.89 -1.58
N ASN A 75 26.31 8.52 -2.66
CA ASN A 75 26.15 9.94 -2.92
C ASN A 75 25.72 10.18 -4.36
N LEU A 76 24.48 9.79 -4.67
CA LEU A 76 23.89 9.97 -5.98
C LEU A 76 23.56 11.46 -6.24
N PRO A 77 23.52 11.91 -7.50
CA PRO A 77 23.14 13.26 -7.85
C PRO A 77 21.75 13.67 -7.36
N ASP A 78 21.53 14.97 -7.15
CA ASP A 78 20.32 15.56 -6.58
C ASP A 78 19.00 15.18 -7.29
N TYR A 79 19.09 14.81 -8.57
CA TYR A 79 17.92 14.37 -9.33
C TYR A 79 17.47 12.91 -9.00
N PHE A 80 18.23 12.17 -8.22
CA PHE A 80 17.80 10.92 -7.63
C PHE A 80 16.98 11.20 -6.37
N VAL A 81 15.70 11.43 -6.57
CA VAL A 81 14.76 11.78 -5.50
C VAL A 81 14.03 10.55 -5.01
N ALA A 82 14.07 10.29 -3.71
CA ALA A 82 13.34 9.21 -3.05
C ALA A 82 12.20 9.76 -2.16
N ALA A 83 11.21 8.93 -1.86
CA ALA A 83 10.04 9.34 -1.09
C ALA A 83 10.38 9.86 0.31
N MET A 84 11.42 9.29 0.93
CA MET A 84 11.84 9.66 2.28
C MET A 84 12.81 10.87 2.31
N THR A 85 13.26 11.35 1.17
CA THR A 85 14.13 12.55 1.06
C THR A 85 13.36 13.82 0.75
N LEU A 86 12.11 13.70 0.32
CA LEU A 86 11.21 14.82 0.08
C LEU A 86 10.55 15.30 1.37
N ALA A 87 10.32 16.61 1.44
CA ALA A 87 9.44 17.16 2.47
C ALA A 87 7.98 16.73 2.22
N PRO A 88 7.17 16.49 3.26
CA PRO A 88 5.76 16.15 3.10
C PRO A 88 4.97 17.13 2.22
N GLU A 89 5.31 18.41 2.28
CA GLU A 89 4.70 19.47 1.48
C GLU A 89 4.98 19.31 -0.02
N GLU A 90 6.15 18.82 -0.40
CA GLU A 90 6.52 18.59 -1.81
C GLU A 90 5.71 17.45 -2.41
N HIS A 91 5.41 16.40 -1.62
CA HIS A 91 4.49 15.34 -2.04
C HIS A 91 3.09 15.90 -2.34
N VAL A 92 2.60 16.82 -1.50
CA VAL A 92 1.30 17.49 -1.70
C VAL A 92 1.31 18.34 -2.96
N ASP A 93 2.37 19.10 -3.18
CA ASP A 93 2.48 20.02 -4.31
C ASP A 93 2.46 19.28 -5.66
N VAL A 94 3.15 18.15 -5.74
CA VAL A 94 3.09 17.26 -6.92
C VAL A 94 1.66 16.76 -7.14
N GLN A 95 1.01 16.24 -6.09
CA GLN A 95 -0.34 15.71 -6.20
C GLN A 95 -1.34 16.77 -6.63
N THR A 96 -1.36 17.93 -5.97
CA THR A 96 -2.30 19.01 -6.24
C THR A 96 -2.10 19.64 -7.61
N THR A 97 -0.84 19.73 -8.07
CA THR A 97 -0.53 20.20 -9.41
C THR A 97 -1.12 19.29 -10.48
N ILE A 98 -0.94 17.98 -10.35
CA ILE A 98 -1.46 17.00 -11.30
C ILE A 98 -2.98 16.85 -11.20
N GLN A 99 -3.56 16.98 -9.99
CA GLN A 99 -5.00 16.84 -9.77
C GLN A 99 -5.85 17.78 -10.62
N ARG A 100 -5.31 18.94 -11.02
CA ARG A 100 -6.01 19.89 -11.91
C ARG A 100 -6.37 19.30 -13.28
N TRP A 101 -5.68 18.24 -13.68
CA TRP A 101 -5.80 17.62 -15.00
C TRP A 101 -6.35 16.19 -14.93
N VAL A 102 -6.63 15.69 -13.74
CA VAL A 102 -7.10 14.32 -13.50
C VAL A 102 -8.50 14.36 -12.88
N ASP A 103 -9.45 13.71 -13.54
CA ASP A 103 -10.86 13.72 -13.15
C ASP A 103 -11.12 12.94 -11.87
N SER A 104 -10.47 11.77 -11.73
CA SER A 104 -10.60 10.93 -10.54
C SER A 104 -9.64 11.36 -9.43
N SER A 105 -9.85 10.86 -8.22
CA SER A 105 -8.88 11.00 -7.13
C SER A 105 -7.56 10.35 -7.51
N ILE A 106 -6.46 10.97 -7.11
CA ILE A 106 -5.09 10.47 -7.32
C ILE A 106 -4.70 9.61 -6.11
N SER A 107 -4.18 8.42 -6.39
CA SER A 107 -3.52 7.60 -5.38
C SER A 107 -2.08 8.08 -5.20
N LYS A 108 -1.84 8.79 -4.10
CA LYS A 108 -0.51 9.25 -3.70
C LYS A 108 -0.37 9.29 -2.19
N THR A 109 0.78 8.80 -1.73
CA THR A 109 1.17 8.86 -0.32
C THR A 109 2.06 10.07 -0.06
N VAL A 110 1.75 10.82 0.97
CA VAL A 110 2.64 11.79 1.58
C VAL A 110 3.46 11.06 2.64
N ASN A 111 4.75 10.87 2.38
CA ASN A 111 5.64 10.24 3.34
C ASN A 111 6.14 11.31 4.31
N ALA A 112 6.02 11.04 5.60
CA ALA A 112 6.44 11.93 6.67
C ALA A 112 7.46 11.22 7.58
N PRO A 113 8.44 11.95 8.13
CA PRO A 113 9.47 11.36 8.98
C PRO A 113 8.91 10.88 10.31
N LYS A 114 9.65 9.98 10.97
CA LYS A 114 9.33 9.51 12.31
C LYS A 114 9.20 10.67 13.30
N GLY A 115 8.15 10.64 14.11
CA GLY A 115 7.85 11.69 15.09
C GLY A 115 7.02 12.84 14.54
N TYR A 116 6.54 12.76 13.31
CA TYR A 116 5.61 13.73 12.74
C TYR A 116 4.32 13.78 13.56
N THR A 117 3.94 14.96 14.02
CA THR A 117 2.84 15.13 14.99
C THR A 117 1.46 15.13 14.31
N VAL A 118 0.41 14.93 15.11
CA VAL A 118 -0.99 15.02 14.62
C VAL A 118 -1.27 16.38 14.01
N ASP A 119 -0.83 17.48 14.64
CA ASP A 119 -1.03 18.85 14.13
C ASP A 119 -0.33 19.07 12.77
N GLN A 120 0.83 18.42 12.57
CA GLN A 120 1.54 18.47 11.28
C GLN A 120 0.78 17.67 10.21
N VAL A 121 0.23 16.51 10.57
CA VAL A 121 -0.61 15.70 9.66
C VAL A 121 -1.87 16.47 9.29
N GLU A 122 -2.52 17.16 10.25
CA GLU A 122 -3.67 18.01 9.98
C GLU A 122 -3.36 19.07 8.93
N LYS A 123 -2.23 19.77 9.05
CA LYS A 123 -1.78 20.77 8.08
C LYS A 123 -1.55 20.18 6.69
N ILE A 124 -1.07 18.94 6.58
CA ILE A 124 -0.94 18.25 5.30
C ILE A 124 -2.32 18.01 4.66
N TYR A 125 -3.31 17.54 5.42
CA TYR A 125 -4.66 17.37 4.90
C TYR A 125 -5.31 18.70 4.52
N GLU A 126 -5.11 19.75 5.33
CA GLU A 126 -5.57 21.10 4.99
C GLU A 126 -4.94 21.59 3.68
N ARG A 127 -3.62 21.42 3.50
CA ARG A 127 -2.92 21.77 2.25
C ARG A 127 -3.43 20.98 1.05
N LEU A 128 -3.67 19.67 1.20
CA LEU A 128 -4.30 18.84 0.16
C LEU A 128 -5.67 19.39 -0.24
N TYR A 129 -6.51 19.69 0.74
CA TYR A 129 -7.85 20.24 0.52
C TYR A 129 -7.80 21.60 -0.19
N LEU A 130 -7.03 22.55 0.32
CA LEU A 130 -6.87 23.87 -0.27
C LEU A 130 -6.23 23.82 -1.67
N GLY A 131 -5.35 22.86 -1.93
CA GLY A 131 -4.75 22.59 -3.24
C GLY A 131 -5.69 21.92 -4.23
N GLY A 132 -6.91 21.54 -3.80
CA GLY A 132 -7.92 20.91 -4.66
C GLY A 132 -7.72 19.41 -4.90
N ALA A 133 -6.94 18.72 -4.06
CA ALA A 133 -6.84 17.28 -4.11
C ALA A 133 -8.19 16.63 -3.72
N LYS A 134 -8.56 15.56 -4.41
CA LYS A 134 -9.82 14.82 -4.16
C LYS A 134 -9.68 13.73 -3.10
N GLY A 135 -8.48 13.51 -2.61
CA GLY A 135 -8.15 12.59 -1.54
C GLY A 135 -6.65 12.66 -1.25
N GLY A 136 -6.22 12.05 -0.16
CA GLY A 136 -4.81 12.00 0.21
C GLY A 136 -4.55 10.93 1.24
N THR A 137 -3.34 10.39 1.25
CA THR A 137 -2.87 9.42 2.23
C THR A 137 -1.60 9.96 2.85
N VAL A 138 -1.50 9.91 4.18
CA VAL A 138 -0.29 10.25 4.91
C VAL A 138 0.25 9.00 5.56
N TYR A 139 1.54 8.75 5.37
CA TYR A 139 2.27 7.69 6.05
C TYR A 139 3.40 8.31 6.88
N VAL A 140 3.32 8.15 8.19
CA VAL A 140 4.38 8.56 9.11
C VAL A 140 5.29 7.36 9.38
N ASP A 141 6.60 7.53 9.17
CA ASP A 141 7.57 6.47 9.41
C ASP A 141 7.53 6.00 10.86
N GLY A 142 7.55 4.68 11.05
CA GLY A 142 7.47 4.05 12.38
C GLY A 142 6.08 4.11 13.03
N SER A 143 5.01 4.51 12.31
CA SER A 143 3.65 4.54 12.84
C SER A 143 2.94 3.18 12.86
N ARG A 144 3.53 2.15 12.28
CA ARG A 144 3.01 0.78 12.25
C ARG A 144 3.95 -0.18 12.95
N ASP A 145 3.40 -1.13 13.67
CA ASP A 145 4.15 -2.16 14.41
C ASP A 145 4.95 -3.09 13.46
N SER A 146 4.48 -3.28 12.24
CA SER A 146 5.21 -4.01 11.21
C SER A 146 5.35 -3.19 9.93
N GLN A 147 6.59 -2.97 9.51
CA GLN A 147 6.91 -2.30 8.26
C GLN A 147 7.31 -3.33 7.19
N VAL A 148 6.69 -3.23 6.02
CA VAL A 148 7.00 -4.11 4.87
C VAL A 148 8.31 -3.67 4.20
N LEU A 149 8.61 -2.37 4.22
CA LEU A 149 9.80 -1.76 3.64
C LEU A 149 10.58 -1.03 4.72
N THR A 150 11.88 -1.30 4.82
CA THR A 150 12.78 -0.63 5.78
C THR A 150 14.04 -0.14 5.07
N LEU A 151 14.58 0.98 5.56
CA LEU A 151 15.83 1.57 5.02
C LEU A 151 17.09 0.87 5.56
N LYS A 152 16.96 0.17 6.66
CA LYS A 152 18.06 -0.59 7.28
C LYS A 152 17.61 -2.00 7.59
N ALA A 153 18.50 -2.97 7.43
CA ALA A 153 18.33 -4.28 8.03
C ALA A 153 18.57 -4.11 9.54
N GLU A 154 17.52 -3.92 10.31
CA GLU A 154 17.61 -3.84 11.76
C GLU A 154 17.82 -5.25 12.30
N GLU A 155 19.05 -5.55 12.73
CA GLU A 155 19.43 -6.86 13.29
C GLU A 155 18.67 -7.22 14.59
N ASN A 156 18.01 -6.26 15.24
CA ASN A 156 17.47 -6.42 16.58
C ASN A 156 15.94 -6.51 16.68
N VAL A 157 15.21 -6.43 15.59
CA VAL A 157 13.73 -6.44 15.66
C VAL A 157 13.15 -7.81 15.26
N TRP A 158 13.97 -8.70 14.68
CA TRP A 158 13.46 -9.91 14.04
C TRP A 158 14.45 -11.08 14.08
N ASP A 159 14.89 -11.51 15.26
CA ASP A 159 15.37 -12.88 15.36
C ASP A 159 14.18 -13.83 15.18
N GLU A 160 14.42 -14.99 14.60
CA GLU A 160 13.33 -15.90 14.23
C GLU A 160 12.53 -16.38 15.45
N GLU A 161 13.16 -16.44 16.61
CA GLU A 161 12.55 -16.83 17.87
C GLU A 161 11.66 -15.70 18.43
N GLY A 162 12.12 -14.45 18.41
CA GLY A 162 11.34 -13.29 18.85
C GLY A 162 10.08 -13.07 18.01
N LYS A 163 10.17 -13.30 16.70
CA LYS A 163 9.01 -13.21 15.81
C LYS A 163 7.98 -14.31 16.06
N LEU A 164 8.45 -15.50 16.29
CA LEU A 164 7.57 -16.64 16.63
C LEU A 164 6.86 -16.43 17.96
N GLU A 165 7.51 -15.78 18.92
CA GLU A 165 6.90 -15.46 20.21
C GLU A 165 5.94 -14.25 20.12
N GLU A 166 6.26 -13.19 19.37
CA GLU A 166 5.35 -12.08 19.13
C GLU A 166 4.15 -12.49 18.28
N GLU A 167 4.35 -13.26 17.22
CA GLU A 167 3.22 -13.82 16.46
C GLU A 167 2.35 -14.76 17.32
N LYS A 168 2.96 -15.49 18.25
CA LYS A 168 2.21 -16.27 19.24
C LYS A 168 1.51 -15.40 20.28
N GLU A 169 2.07 -14.24 20.64
CA GLU A 169 1.43 -13.29 21.54
C GLU A 169 0.29 -12.52 20.88
N HIS A 170 0.42 -12.13 19.61
CA HIS A 170 -0.66 -11.52 18.83
C HIS A 170 -1.77 -12.54 18.46
N VAL A 171 -1.42 -13.81 18.37
CA VAL A 171 -2.36 -14.95 18.27
C VAL A 171 -2.60 -15.55 19.66
N LYS A 172 -2.51 -14.80 20.73
CA LYS A 172 -3.16 -15.18 22.00
C LYS A 172 -4.66 -15.18 21.76
N ILE A 173 -5.11 -16.24 21.09
CA ILE A 173 -6.50 -16.69 21.18
C ILE A 173 -6.78 -16.73 22.68
N ASN A 174 -7.62 -15.82 23.12
CA ASN A 174 -8.08 -15.79 24.49
C ASN A 174 -8.56 -17.20 24.82
N LYS A 175 -7.83 -17.91 25.69
CA LYS A 175 -8.13 -19.30 26.04
C LYS A 175 -9.56 -19.50 26.61
N ASP A 176 -10.19 -18.39 27.00
CA ASP A 176 -11.59 -18.35 27.42
C ASP A 176 -12.59 -18.45 26.26
N LYS A 177 -12.12 -18.51 25.00
CA LYS A 177 -12.92 -18.78 23.79
C LYS A 177 -12.66 -20.17 23.19
N THR A 178 -12.24 -21.11 23.98
CA THR A 178 -12.03 -22.54 23.60
C THR A 178 -13.27 -23.22 23.04
N PHE A 179 -14.46 -22.65 23.21
CA PHE A 179 -15.67 -23.20 22.61
C PHE A 179 -15.64 -23.25 21.07
N LEU A 180 -14.74 -22.49 20.44
CA LEU A 180 -14.58 -22.50 18.98
C LEU A 180 -13.79 -23.71 18.47
N VAL A 181 -12.91 -24.28 19.28
CA VAL A 181 -12.14 -25.48 18.92
C VAL A 181 -12.99 -26.73 19.13
N ASP A 182 -13.79 -26.75 20.20
CA ASP A 182 -14.69 -27.89 20.49
C ASP A 182 -15.86 -27.98 19.50
N SER A 183 -16.30 -26.85 18.94
CA SER A 183 -17.32 -26.84 17.89
C SER A 183 -16.83 -27.41 16.56
N ILE A 184 -15.52 -27.37 16.28
CA ILE A 184 -14.94 -27.97 15.07
C ILE A 184 -14.82 -29.47 15.17
N ALA A 185 -14.55 -29.99 16.37
CA ALA A 185 -14.41 -31.41 16.62
C ALA A 185 -15.76 -32.18 16.54
N ASN A 186 -16.89 -31.48 16.63
CA ASN A 186 -18.24 -32.05 16.58
C ASN A 186 -19.01 -31.75 15.27
N LEU A 187 -18.37 -31.09 14.30
CA LEU A 187 -18.93 -30.98 12.96
C LEU A 187 -18.67 -32.30 12.24
N GLU A 188 -19.69 -33.15 12.16
CA GLU A 188 -19.76 -34.21 11.14
C GLU A 188 -19.49 -33.53 9.80
N ALA A 189 -18.69 -34.20 8.95
CA ALA A 189 -18.25 -33.72 7.66
C ALA A 189 -19.44 -33.28 6.77
N THR A 190 -19.87 -32.05 6.96
CA THR A 190 -20.63 -31.34 5.94
C THR A 190 -19.59 -30.67 5.03
N ASP A 191 -19.81 -30.70 3.73
CA ASP A 191 -18.97 -30.12 2.66
C ASP A 191 -18.83 -28.57 2.77
N VAL A 192 -18.64 -28.05 3.98
CA VAL A 192 -18.52 -26.59 4.21
C VAL A 192 -17.05 -26.25 4.27
N THR A 193 -16.57 -25.67 3.18
CA THR A 193 -15.22 -25.13 3.09
C THR A 193 -15.12 -23.82 3.88
N ILE A 194 -14.14 -23.73 4.78
CA ILE A 194 -13.81 -22.46 5.46
C ILE A 194 -12.66 -21.83 4.68
N GLY A 195 -12.87 -20.65 4.12
CA GLY A 195 -11.88 -20.03 3.24
C GLY A 195 -12.20 -18.60 2.84
N ASN A 196 -11.52 -18.13 1.83
CA ASN A 196 -11.59 -16.76 1.33
C ASN A 196 -12.26 -16.66 -0.06
N GLU A 197 -12.65 -17.80 -0.62
CA GLU A 197 -13.28 -17.82 -1.95
C GLU A 197 -14.80 -17.63 -1.84
N ILE A 198 -15.41 -17.22 -2.93
CA ILE A 198 -16.87 -17.02 -2.98
C ILE A 198 -17.57 -18.36 -2.73
N GLY A 199 -18.52 -18.35 -1.80
CA GLY A 199 -19.23 -19.55 -1.37
C GLY A 199 -18.64 -20.20 -0.10
N ASP A 200 -17.42 -19.86 0.29
CA ASP A 200 -16.82 -20.37 1.51
C ASP A 200 -17.47 -19.79 2.77
N THR A 201 -17.38 -20.53 3.86
CA THR A 201 -17.70 -19.97 5.18
C THR A 201 -16.57 -19.05 5.65
N CYS A 202 -16.93 -17.88 6.12
CA CYS A 202 -15.99 -16.87 6.60
C CYS A 202 -15.03 -17.40 7.68
N PRO A 203 -13.72 -17.30 7.49
CA PRO A 203 -12.73 -17.78 8.47
C PRO A 203 -12.70 -16.95 9.76
N ILE A 204 -13.24 -15.72 9.73
CA ILE A 204 -13.20 -14.79 10.87
C ILE A 204 -14.38 -15.03 11.81
N CYS A 205 -15.62 -14.95 11.31
CA CYS A 205 -16.80 -15.12 12.15
C CYS A 205 -17.39 -16.55 12.12
N ARG A 206 -17.03 -17.35 11.11
CA ARG A 206 -17.49 -18.73 10.88
C ARG A 206 -19.02 -18.90 10.82
N GLN A 207 -19.74 -17.82 10.53
CA GLN A 207 -21.21 -17.79 10.46
C GLN A 207 -21.73 -17.27 9.14
N GLY A 208 -21.01 -16.39 8.49
CA GLY A 208 -21.39 -15.80 7.22
C GLY A 208 -20.72 -16.48 6.03
N THR A 209 -21.34 -16.38 4.87
CA THR A 209 -20.79 -16.82 3.59
C THR A 209 -19.98 -15.70 2.96
N VAL A 210 -18.95 -16.06 2.22
CA VAL A 210 -18.13 -15.12 1.45
C VAL A 210 -18.81 -14.86 0.12
N GLU A 211 -19.07 -13.59 -0.19
CA GLU A 211 -19.65 -13.13 -1.43
C GLU A 211 -18.82 -12.00 -2.06
N ASP A 212 -18.94 -11.81 -3.36
CA ASP A 212 -18.31 -10.66 -4.03
C ASP A 212 -19.17 -9.42 -3.79
N LEU A 213 -18.62 -8.47 -3.05
CA LEU A 213 -19.22 -7.17 -2.83
C LEU A 213 -18.30 -6.08 -3.38
N GLY A 214 -18.54 -5.69 -4.61
CA GLY A 214 -17.80 -4.60 -5.27
C GLY A 214 -16.36 -4.96 -5.65
N GLY A 215 -16.09 -6.20 -6.01
CA GLY A 215 -14.76 -6.69 -6.39
C GLY A 215 -13.92 -7.19 -5.22
N CYS A 216 -14.50 -7.25 -4.01
CA CYS A 216 -13.85 -7.83 -2.83
C CYS A 216 -14.68 -8.99 -2.29
N ASN A 217 -14.04 -10.12 -2.04
CA ASN A 217 -14.65 -11.24 -1.34
C ASN A 217 -14.91 -10.84 0.12
N THR A 218 -16.17 -10.62 0.45
CA THR A 218 -16.59 -10.04 1.73
C THR A 218 -17.55 -10.97 2.43
N CYS A 219 -17.42 -11.09 3.75
CA CYS A 219 -18.34 -11.88 4.55
C CYS A 219 -19.69 -11.18 4.71
N THR A 220 -20.77 -11.87 4.39
CA THR A 220 -22.16 -11.36 4.50
C THR A 220 -22.61 -11.08 5.95
N ASN A 221 -21.97 -11.72 6.93
CA ASN A 221 -22.38 -11.59 8.34
C ASN A 221 -21.54 -10.56 9.12
N CYS A 222 -20.21 -10.62 9.04
CA CYS A 222 -19.35 -9.73 9.81
C CYS A 222 -18.74 -8.58 9.01
N GLY A 223 -18.97 -8.53 7.69
CA GLY A 223 -18.45 -7.48 6.81
C GLY A 223 -16.94 -7.55 6.57
N ALA A 224 -16.26 -8.60 7.02
CA ALA A 224 -14.82 -8.72 6.84
C ALA A 224 -14.48 -8.91 5.35
N GLN A 225 -13.61 -8.07 4.82
CA GLN A 225 -13.03 -8.21 3.48
C GLN A 225 -11.86 -9.19 3.54
N LEU A 226 -11.99 -10.31 2.88
CA LEU A 226 -11.06 -11.44 2.97
C LEU A 226 -10.07 -11.48 1.81
N LYS A 227 -10.52 -11.06 0.63
CA LYS A 227 -9.73 -11.00 -0.59
C LYS A 227 -10.31 -9.92 -1.48
N CYS A 228 -9.52 -8.91 -1.83
CA CYS A 228 -9.89 -7.97 -2.87
C CYS A 228 -9.17 -8.37 -4.15
N GLY A 229 -9.91 -8.38 -5.26
CA GLY A 229 -9.35 -8.69 -6.56
C GLY A 229 -8.24 -7.70 -6.95
N LEU A 230 -7.19 -8.22 -7.52
CA LEU A 230 -6.26 -7.48 -8.37
C LEU A 230 -6.90 -7.34 -9.74
#